data_6159c597882a84eafec68eee28219097
#
_entry.id   6159c597882a84eafec68eee28219097
#
_cell.length_a   1.000
_cell.length_b   1.000
_cell.length_c   1.000
_cell.angle_alpha   90.00
_cell.angle_beta   90.00
_cell.angle_gamma   90.00
#
_symmetry.space_group_name_H-M   'P 1'
#
loop_
_entity.id
_entity.type
_entity.pdbx_description
1 polymer ?
#
loop_
_entity_poly.entity_id
_entity_poly.type
_entity_poly.pdbx_seq_one_letter_code
_entity_poly.pdbx_strand_id
1 'polypeptide(L)'
;GTGTGAAPVVAQIAKELGILTIGIVTKPFSFEGKRRMTQAEEGIAALREHVDSLIVIPNERLKFVSEQKITLKNAFEIADDVLRQGVQSISELINVTAMVNLDFADVTAVMKDAGYAHMGVGIANGRDKAEQAAQKAISSPLIETNMENARGVIISIVGSMDIGLEEVEQASTIISNMAHPDATIIWGAQLDDTLEDEMRITVVATGLGDNGKEETSPADDIL
;
A
#
# COMPACT_ATOMS: atom_id res chain seq x y z
N GLY A 1 3.64 -19.39 -2.38
CA GLY A 1 4.37 -19.49 -1.12
C GLY A 1 3.58 -20.23 -0.05
N THR A 2 4.15 -20.34 1.14
CA THR A 2 3.55 -21.12 2.25
C THR A 2 2.18 -20.59 2.67
N GLY A 3 1.97 -19.28 2.63
CA GLY A 3 0.71 -18.65 3.00
C GLY A 3 -0.41 -18.76 1.96
N THR A 4 -0.12 -19.16 0.74
CA THR A 4 -1.09 -19.14 -0.38
C THR A 4 -2.32 -19.99 -0.12
N GLY A 5 -2.17 -21.13 0.55
CA GLY A 5 -3.29 -22.01 0.89
C GLY A 5 -4.00 -21.64 2.19
N ALA A 6 -3.28 -21.11 3.17
CA ALA A 6 -3.83 -20.80 4.49
C ALA A 6 -4.51 -19.42 4.57
N ALA A 7 -3.96 -18.41 3.88
CA ALA A 7 -4.44 -17.04 3.96
C ALA A 7 -5.92 -16.87 3.55
N PRO A 8 -6.42 -17.47 2.46
CA PRO A 8 -7.84 -17.39 2.11
C PRO A 8 -8.77 -17.97 3.19
N VAL A 9 -8.35 -19.08 3.83
CA VAL A 9 -9.14 -19.74 4.89
C VAL A 9 -9.22 -18.84 6.14
N VAL A 10 -8.09 -18.27 6.56
CA VAL A 10 -8.05 -17.31 7.68
C VAL A 10 -8.90 -16.07 7.37
N ALA A 11 -8.78 -15.53 6.16
CA ALA A 11 -9.57 -14.38 5.73
C ALA A 11 -11.07 -14.68 5.69
N GLN A 12 -11.47 -15.88 5.24
CA GLN A 12 -12.86 -16.32 5.27
C GLN A 12 -13.43 -16.33 6.69
N ILE A 13 -12.69 -16.91 7.64
CA ILE A 13 -13.09 -16.94 9.05
C ILE A 13 -13.24 -15.51 9.62
N ALA A 14 -12.28 -14.64 9.33
CA ALA A 14 -12.34 -13.24 9.76
C ALA A 14 -13.57 -12.52 9.18
N LYS A 15 -13.89 -12.74 7.91
CA LYS A 15 -15.08 -12.18 7.25
C LYS A 15 -16.38 -12.69 7.90
N GLU A 16 -16.47 -13.99 8.19
CA GLU A 16 -17.62 -14.59 8.87
C GLU A 16 -17.83 -14.01 10.28
N LEU A 17 -16.75 -13.62 10.95
CA LEU A 17 -16.77 -12.96 12.25
C LEU A 17 -17.04 -11.43 12.17
N GLY A 18 -17.18 -10.88 10.96
CA GLY A 18 -17.38 -9.44 10.75
C GLY A 18 -16.16 -8.57 11.04
N ILE A 19 -14.97 -9.14 10.99
CA ILE A 19 -13.71 -8.43 11.25
C ILE A 19 -13.23 -7.76 9.97
N LEU A 20 -12.87 -6.45 10.04
CA LEU A 20 -12.20 -5.77 8.94
C LEU A 20 -10.91 -6.49 8.57
N THR A 21 -10.83 -6.95 7.34
CA THR A 21 -9.73 -7.82 6.89
C THR A 21 -9.01 -7.20 5.70
N ILE A 22 -7.73 -6.90 5.88
CA ILE A 22 -6.85 -6.33 4.87
C ILE A 22 -5.78 -7.35 4.53
N GLY A 23 -5.72 -7.75 3.27
CA GLY A 23 -4.68 -8.64 2.77
C GLY A 23 -3.49 -7.83 2.22
N ILE A 24 -2.28 -8.21 2.59
CA ILE A 24 -1.05 -7.66 2.01
C ILE A 24 -0.21 -8.82 1.54
N VAL A 25 0.06 -8.90 0.24
CA VAL A 25 0.76 -10.01 -0.39
C VAL A 25 1.77 -9.52 -1.42
N THR A 26 2.72 -10.37 -1.76
CA THR A 26 3.69 -10.12 -2.82
C THR A 26 3.46 -11.03 -4.01
N LYS A 27 3.71 -10.54 -5.23
CA LYS A 27 3.89 -11.38 -6.42
C LYS A 27 5.35 -11.79 -6.55
N PRO A 28 5.65 -13.04 -6.95
CA PRO A 28 7.02 -13.54 -7.07
C PRO A 28 7.82 -12.75 -8.11
N PHE A 29 9.15 -12.79 -7.97
CA PHE A 29 10.05 -12.31 -9.01
C PHE A 29 9.93 -13.17 -10.28
N SER A 30 10.22 -12.58 -11.44
CA SER A 30 10.17 -13.29 -12.73
C SER A 30 11.13 -14.49 -12.79
N PHE A 31 12.28 -14.40 -12.12
CA PHE A 31 13.26 -15.50 -12.06
C PHE A 31 12.78 -16.73 -11.30
N GLU A 32 11.73 -16.61 -10.47
CA GLU A 32 11.14 -17.75 -9.75
C GLU A 32 10.32 -18.67 -10.67
N GLY A 33 9.99 -18.21 -11.86
CA GLY A 33 9.38 -18.98 -12.94
C GLY A 33 7.86 -18.88 -13.01
N LYS A 34 7.34 -19.22 -14.19
CA LYS A 34 5.91 -19.11 -14.53
C LYS A 34 4.98 -19.87 -13.58
N ARG A 35 5.39 -21.07 -13.15
CA ARG A 35 4.56 -21.89 -12.25
C ARG A 35 4.28 -21.16 -10.94
N ARG A 36 5.28 -20.50 -10.36
CA ARG A 36 5.10 -19.72 -9.13
C ARG A 36 4.22 -18.50 -9.34
N MET A 37 4.35 -17.86 -10.49
CA MET A 37 3.49 -16.72 -10.84
C MET A 37 2.01 -17.16 -10.96
N THR A 38 1.73 -18.25 -11.67
CA THR A 38 0.35 -18.77 -11.78
C THR A 38 -0.22 -19.14 -10.41
N GLN A 39 0.55 -19.82 -9.56
CA GLN A 39 0.12 -20.13 -8.20
C GLN A 39 -0.14 -18.87 -7.35
N ALA A 40 0.63 -17.81 -7.56
CA ALA A 40 0.42 -16.54 -6.86
C ALA A 40 -0.86 -15.85 -7.34
N GLU A 41 -1.11 -15.84 -8.63
CA GLU A 41 -2.33 -15.26 -9.22
C GLU A 41 -3.60 -15.99 -8.77
N GLU A 42 -3.58 -17.33 -8.75
CA GLU A 42 -4.67 -18.14 -8.21
C GLU A 42 -4.90 -17.85 -6.71
N GLY A 43 -3.82 -17.74 -5.94
CA GLY A 43 -3.90 -17.43 -4.51
C GLY A 43 -4.40 -16.01 -4.23
N ILE A 44 -4.02 -15.03 -5.06
CA ILE A 44 -4.52 -13.65 -4.99
C ILE A 44 -6.01 -13.62 -5.29
N ALA A 45 -6.45 -14.31 -6.34
CA ALA A 45 -7.87 -14.38 -6.70
C ALA A 45 -8.71 -15.00 -5.57
N ALA A 46 -8.25 -16.11 -4.99
CA ALA A 46 -8.93 -16.75 -3.87
C ALA A 46 -8.96 -15.87 -2.61
N LEU A 47 -7.87 -15.17 -2.28
CA LEU A 47 -7.81 -14.29 -1.13
C LEU A 47 -8.73 -13.07 -1.30
N ARG A 48 -8.79 -12.54 -2.52
CA ARG A 48 -9.59 -11.34 -2.85
C ARG A 48 -11.07 -11.49 -2.51
N GLU A 49 -11.62 -12.70 -2.59
CA GLU A 49 -13.03 -12.99 -2.27
C GLU A 49 -13.36 -12.85 -0.78
N HIS A 50 -12.34 -12.92 0.08
CA HIS A 50 -12.49 -13.01 1.53
C HIS A 50 -11.93 -11.79 2.30
N VAL A 51 -11.35 -10.80 1.61
CA VAL A 51 -10.80 -9.59 2.25
C VAL A 51 -11.60 -8.36 1.84
N ASP A 52 -11.60 -7.34 2.68
CA ASP A 52 -12.17 -6.03 2.36
C ASP A 52 -11.27 -5.28 1.37
N SER A 53 -9.97 -5.29 1.62
CA SER A 53 -8.97 -4.71 0.75
C SER A 53 -7.79 -5.64 0.56
N LEU A 54 -7.20 -5.61 -0.63
CA LEU A 54 -6.04 -6.42 -0.99
C LEU A 54 -4.95 -5.55 -1.61
N ILE A 55 -3.83 -5.44 -0.91
CA ILE A 55 -2.62 -4.80 -1.41
C ILE A 55 -1.72 -5.87 -2.01
N VAL A 56 -1.40 -5.74 -3.29
CA VAL A 56 -0.50 -6.64 -4.00
C VAL A 56 0.77 -5.91 -4.36
N ILE A 57 1.90 -6.39 -3.86
CA ILE A 57 3.22 -5.81 -4.09
C ILE A 57 3.96 -6.65 -5.13
N PRO A 58 4.19 -6.11 -6.35
CA PRO A 58 4.96 -6.85 -7.36
C PRO A 58 6.45 -6.81 -7.01
N ASN A 59 7.04 -7.95 -6.63
CA ASN A 59 8.47 -8.01 -6.28
C ASN A 59 9.38 -7.48 -7.41
N GLU A 60 8.98 -7.66 -8.67
CA GLU A 60 9.74 -7.17 -9.81
C GLU A 60 9.95 -5.65 -9.80
N ARG A 61 9.00 -4.91 -9.22
CA ARG A 61 9.05 -3.43 -9.11
C ARG A 61 9.93 -2.93 -7.97
N LEU A 62 10.32 -3.82 -7.04
CA LEU A 62 11.24 -3.46 -5.95
C LEU A 62 12.59 -2.98 -6.47
N LYS A 63 12.98 -3.39 -7.68
CA LYS A 63 14.19 -2.92 -8.36
C LYS A 63 14.24 -1.39 -8.56
N PHE A 64 13.08 -0.75 -8.57
CA PHE A 64 12.96 0.69 -8.83
C PHE A 64 12.78 1.51 -7.57
N VAL A 65 12.45 0.88 -6.43
CA VAL A 65 12.24 1.57 -5.14
C VAL A 65 13.37 1.35 -4.15
N SER A 66 14.15 0.28 -4.32
CA SER A 66 15.28 -0.01 -3.45
C SER A 66 16.46 0.90 -3.78
N GLU A 67 17.01 1.58 -2.78
CA GLU A 67 18.26 2.33 -2.92
C GLU A 67 19.46 1.40 -3.10
N GLN A 68 19.35 0.16 -2.64
CA GLN A 68 20.36 -0.87 -2.77
C GLN A 68 20.16 -1.67 -4.05
N LYS A 69 21.27 -2.05 -4.69
CA LYS A 69 21.21 -2.98 -5.82
C LYS A 69 20.62 -4.32 -5.37
N ILE A 70 19.50 -4.72 -6.00
CA ILE A 70 18.89 -6.02 -5.75
C ILE A 70 19.74 -7.11 -6.41
N THR A 71 20.14 -8.08 -5.61
CA THR A 71 20.88 -9.27 -5.98
C THR A 71 20.08 -10.51 -5.59
N LEU A 72 20.44 -11.69 -6.11
CA LEU A 72 19.80 -12.94 -5.67
C LEU A 72 19.93 -13.18 -4.16
N LYS A 73 20.98 -12.61 -3.54
CA LYS A 73 21.23 -12.79 -2.11
C LYS A 73 20.26 -12.00 -1.23
N ASN A 74 19.92 -10.76 -1.63
CA ASN A 74 19.11 -9.84 -0.81
C ASN A 74 17.69 -9.63 -1.33
N ALA A 75 17.34 -10.19 -2.49
CA ALA A 75 16.04 -9.95 -3.12
C ALA A 75 14.85 -10.29 -2.21
N PHE A 76 14.92 -11.43 -1.54
CA PHE A 76 13.85 -11.86 -0.64
C PHE A 76 13.82 -11.06 0.65
N GLU A 77 14.96 -10.66 1.18
CA GLU A 77 15.05 -9.77 2.37
C GLU A 77 14.39 -8.42 2.09
N ILE A 78 14.63 -7.85 0.90
CA ILE A 78 14.01 -6.59 0.48
C ILE A 78 12.51 -6.76 0.30
N ALA A 79 12.05 -7.87 -0.29
CA ALA A 79 10.63 -8.15 -0.44
C ALA A 79 9.93 -8.33 0.92
N ASP A 80 10.56 -9.02 1.85
CA ASP A 80 10.05 -9.21 3.22
C ASP A 80 10.00 -7.88 3.97
N ASP A 81 11.00 -7.01 3.78
CA ASP A 81 11.04 -5.71 4.44
C ASP A 81 9.93 -4.78 3.94
N VAL A 82 9.70 -4.72 2.63
CA VAL A 82 8.60 -3.93 2.06
C VAL A 82 7.23 -4.47 2.51
N LEU A 83 7.07 -5.80 2.58
CA LEU A 83 5.85 -6.40 3.10
C LEU A 83 5.65 -6.04 4.59
N ARG A 84 6.70 -6.10 5.40
CA ARG A 84 6.69 -5.69 6.80
C ARG A 84 6.29 -4.22 6.95
N GLN A 85 6.89 -3.32 6.16
CA GLN A 85 6.55 -1.89 6.15
C GLN A 85 5.07 -1.67 5.80
N GLY A 86 4.54 -2.38 4.81
CA GLY A 86 3.13 -2.32 4.43
C GLY A 86 2.19 -2.73 5.56
N VAL A 87 2.51 -3.79 6.30
CA VAL A 87 1.72 -4.22 7.45
C VAL A 87 1.82 -3.22 8.60
N GLN A 88 3.04 -2.78 8.92
CA GLN A 88 3.29 -1.83 10.01
C GLN A 88 2.59 -0.49 9.76
N SER A 89 2.67 0.06 8.55
CA SER A 89 2.08 1.36 8.22
C SER A 89 0.57 1.43 8.48
N ILE A 90 -0.13 0.32 8.37
CA ILE A 90 -1.57 0.26 8.68
C ILE A 90 -1.79 -0.08 10.17
N SER A 91 -1.07 -1.06 10.69
CA SER A 91 -1.25 -1.54 12.07
C SER A 91 -0.86 -0.49 13.10
N GLU A 92 0.22 0.24 12.87
CA GLU A 92 0.73 1.25 13.80
C GLU A 92 -0.16 2.48 13.88
N LEU A 93 -0.84 2.84 12.79
CA LEU A 93 -1.80 3.94 12.78
C LEU A 93 -2.96 3.72 13.77
N ILE A 94 -3.29 2.47 14.05
CA ILE A 94 -4.40 2.08 14.94
C ILE A 94 -3.90 1.75 16.35
N ASN A 95 -2.75 1.06 16.48
CA ASN A 95 -2.34 0.41 17.74
C ASN A 95 -1.28 1.17 18.52
N VAL A 96 -0.52 2.05 17.89
CA VAL A 96 0.57 2.78 18.55
C VAL A 96 0.09 4.15 18.98
N THR A 97 0.47 4.59 20.19
CA THR A 97 0.24 5.96 20.65
C THR A 97 1.14 6.88 19.82
N ALA A 98 0.62 7.34 18.69
CA ALA A 98 1.29 8.28 17.82
C ALA A 98 0.96 9.72 18.20
N MET A 99 1.67 10.70 17.64
CA MET A 99 1.33 12.12 17.83
C MET A 99 -0.03 12.47 17.23
N VAL A 100 -0.36 11.81 16.12
CA VAL A 100 -1.68 11.87 15.48
C VAL A 100 -2.14 10.44 15.23
N ASN A 101 -3.10 10.00 16.03
CA ASN A 101 -3.70 8.68 15.91
C ASN A 101 -4.92 8.73 15.00
N LEU A 102 -5.09 7.69 14.22
CA LEU A 102 -6.32 7.44 13.49
C LEU A 102 -7.29 6.61 14.32
N ASP A 103 -8.57 6.93 14.21
CA ASP A 103 -9.63 6.08 14.72
C ASP A 103 -9.79 4.85 13.83
N PHE A 104 -10.11 3.71 14.44
CA PHE A 104 -10.46 2.50 13.70
C PHE A 104 -11.61 2.73 12.71
N ALA A 105 -12.55 3.61 13.03
CA ALA A 105 -13.64 4.00 12.15
C ALA A 105 -13.15 4.69 10.87
N ASP A 106 -12.10 5.52 10.95
CA ASP A 106 -11.52 6.20 9.80
C ASP A 106 -10.85 5.21 8.86
N VAL A 107 -10.05 4.27 9.39
CA VAL A 107 -9.43 3.22 8.59
C VAL A 107 -10.49 2.34 7.94
N THR A 108 -11.54 2.00 8.67
CA THR A 108 -12.68 1.22 8.14
C THR A 108 -13.35 1.96 6.98
N ALA A 109 -13.55 3.27 7.08
CA ALA A 109 -14.17 4.07 6.03
C ALA A 109 -13.40 4.02 4.70
N VAL A 110 -12.07 3.91 4.75
CA VAL A 110 -11.22 3.84 3.57
C VAL A 110 -11.07 2.41 3.04
N MET A 111 -10.97 1.42 3.91
CA MET A 111 -10.53 0.07 3.56
C MET A 111 -11.65 -0.96 3.43
N LYS A 112 -12.83 -0.72 4.03
CA LYS A 112 -13.93 -1.68 3.98
C LYS A 112 -14.49 -1.78 2.55
N ASP A 113 -14.58 -3.00 2.05
CA ASP A 113 -15.09 -3.32 0.71
C ASP A 113 -14.41 -2.53 -0.42
N ALA A 114 -13.17 -2.06 -0.19
CA ALA A 114 -12.48 -1.18 -1.12
C ALA A 114 -11.84 -1.93 -2.31
N GLY A 115 -11.71 -3.23 -2.25
CA GLY A 115 -11.17 -4.01 -3.35
C GLY A 115 -9.64 -3.99 -3.42
N TYR A 116 -9.10 -3.84 -4.61
CA TYR A 116 -7.65 -3.67 -4.76
C TYR A 116 -7.21 -2.31 -4.23
N ALA A 117 -6.11 -2.34 -3.48
CA ALA A 117 -5.43 -1.16 -2.98
C ALA A 117 -3.96 -1.17 -3.46
N HIS A 118 -3.40 0.01 -3.63
CA HIS A 118 -2.01 0.17 -4.02
C HIS A 118 -1.25 0.87 -2.91
N MET A 119 0.02 0.48 -2.75
CA MET A 119 0.91 1.05 -1.75
C MET A 119 2.09 1.72 -2.42
N GLY A 120 2.41 2.93 -1.99
CA GLY A 120 3.62 3.63 -2.36
C GLY A 120 4.45 3.97 -1.13
N VAL A 121 5.76 3.94 -1.27
CA VAL A 121 6.71 4.27 -0.21
C VAL A 121 7.68 5.32 -0.71
N GLY A 122 7.92 6.33 0.12
CA GLY A 122 8.91 7.36 -0.13
C GLY A 122 9.76 7.60 1.12
N ILE A 123 11.07 7.65 0.94
CA ILE A 123 12.05 7.92 2.00
C ILE A 123 12.92 9.08 1.55
N ALA A 124 13.14 10.04 2.42
CA ALA A 124 14.02 11.17 2.16
C ALA A 124 14.64 11.71 3.46
N ASN A 125 15.77 12.37 3.30
CA ASN A 125 16.57 12.96 4.36
C ASN A 125 16.85 14.42 4.04
N GLY A 126 17.19 15.21 5.05
CA GLY A 126 17.62 16.57 4.89
C GLY A 126 16.48 17.59 4.80
N ARG A 127 16.82 18.81 4.38
CA ARG A 127 15.95 19.99 4.48
C ARG A 127 14.63 19.87 3.75
N ASP A 128 14.62 19.18 2.60
CA ASP A 128 13.42 19.05 1.75
C ASP A 128 12.80 17.64 1.84
N LYS A 129 13.05 16.94 2.97
CA LYS A 129 12.63 15.55 3.18
C LYS A 129 11.12 15.35 3.03
N ALA A 130 10.31 16.29 3.49
CA ALA A 130 8.86 16.20 3.40
C ALA A 130 8.36 16.17 1.95
N GLU A 131 8.83 17.12 1.14
CA GLU A 131 8.48 17.18 -0.28
C GLU A 131 9.01 15.97 -1.03
N GLN A 132 10.27 15.63 -0.84
CA GLN A 132 10.90 14.50 -1.53
C GLN A 132 10.29 13.15 -1.16
N ALA A 133 10.01 12.90 0.12
CA ALA A 133 9.37 11.66 0.58
C ALA A 133 7.94 11.55 0.04
N ALA A 134 7.16 12.65 0.06
CA ALA A 134 5.82 12.67 -0.50
C ALA A 134 5.83 12.40 -2.01
N GLN A 135 6.68 13.07 -2.76
CA GLN A 135 6.81 12.87 -4.21
C GLN A 135 7.24 11.42 -4.55
N LYS A 136 8.21 10.87 -3.82
CA LYS A 136 8.62 9.47 -3.98
C LYS A 136 7.49 8.49 -3.66
N ALA A 137 6.69 8.75 -2.64
CA ALA A 137 5.57 7.90 -2.26
C ALA A 137 4.48 7.86 -3.34
N ILE A 138 4.05 9.02 -3.86
CA ILE A 138 2.99 9.10 -4.88
C ILE A 138 3.46 8.63 -6.26
N SER A 139 4.73 8.78 -6.59
CA SER A 139 5.35 8.29 -7.82
C SER A 139 6.00 6.93 -7.67
N SER A 140 5.76 6.25 -6.55
CA SER A 140 6.35 4.93 -6.29
C SER A 140 5.99 3.94 -7.39
N PRO A 141 6.98 3.22 -7.95
CA PRO A 141 6.72 2.16 -8.92
C PRO A 141 5.86 1.02 -8.40
N LEU A 142 5.64 0.92 -7.09
CA LEU A 142 4.73 -0.05 -6.47
C LEU A 142 3.26 0.31 -6.75
N ILE A 143 2.96 1.57 -7.03
CA ILE A 143 1.63 2.03 -7.47
C ILE A 143 1.52 1.76 -8.96
N GLU A 144 0.63 0.84 -9.34
CA GLU A 144 0.45 0.44 -10.74
C GLU A 144 -0.48 1.35 -11.54
N THR A 145 -1.23 2.22 -10.83
CA THR A 145 -2.27 3.08 -11.40
C THR A 145 -2.05 4.54 -10.99
N ASN A 146 -2.77 5.45 -11.64
CA ASN A 146 -2.69 6.87 -11.31
C ASN A 146 -3.47 7.15 -10.01
N MET A 147 -2.84 7.82 -9.06
CA MET A 147 -3.46 8.23 -7.80
C MET A 147 -4.60 9.26 -7.95
N GLU A 148 -4.69 9.97 -9.07
CA GLU A 148 -5.76 10.94 -9.33
C GLU A 148 -7.18 10.36 -9.25
N ASN A 149 -7.30 9.04 -9.39
CA ASN A 149 -8.57 8.34 -9.28
C ASN A 149 -8.83 7.78 -7.88
N ALA A 150 -7.88 7.91 -6.94
CA ALA A 150 -8.02 7.35 -5.60
C ALA A 150 -9.19 8.00 -4.86
N ARG A 151 -10.11 7.17 -4.37
CA ARG A 151 -11.28 7.58 -3.58
C ARG A 151 -11.04 7.50 -2.08
N GLY A 152 -10.08 6.72 -1.67
CA GLY A 152 -9.61 6.62 -0.30
C GLY A 152 -8.09 6.62 -0.24
N VAL A 153 -7.53 7.35 0.70
CA VAL A 153 -6.08 7.44 0.87
C VAL A 153 -5.73 7.40 2.35
N ILE A 154 -4.84 6.50 2.71
CA ILE A 154 -4.21 6.46 4.03
C ILE A 154 -2.77 6.93 3.88
N ILE A 155 -2.36 7.89 4.70
CA ILE A 155 -1.00 8.42 4.73
C ILE A 155 -0.38 8.10 6.08
N SER A 156 0.67 7.31 6.10
CA SER A 156 1.48 7.03 7.28
C SER A 156 2.80 7.78 7.17
N ILE A 157 3.07 8.66 8.13
CA ILE A 157 4.29 9.44 8.20
C ILE A 157 5.09 8.97 9.42
N VAL A 158 6.33 8.56 9.20
CA VAL A 158 7.28 8.23 10.27
C VAL A 158 8.48 9.16 10.10
N GLY A 159 8.80 9.91 11.12
CA GLY A 159 9.89 10.86 11.08
C GLY A 159 10.82 10.77 12.27
N SER A 160 12.03 11.29 12.11
CA SER A 160 12.98 11.51 13.19
C SER A 160 12.39 12.46 14.25
N MET A 161 12.98 12.47 15.44
CA MET A 161 12.46 13.23 16.58
C MET A 161 12.39 14.75 16.37
N ASP A 162 13.04 15.27 15.34
CA ASP A 162 13.11 16.68 14.97
C ASP A 162 12.10 17.11 13.89
N ILE A 163 11.22 16.20 13.43
CA ILE A 163 10.24 16.50 12.40
C ILE A 163 9.28 17.61 12.84
N GLY A 164 9.13 18.64 12.00
CA GLY A 164 8.24 19.76 12.25
C GLY A 164 6.81 19.52 11.78
N LEU A 165 5.85 20.21 12.44
CA LEU A 165 4.45 20.17 12.01
C LEU A 165 4.27 20.65 10.56
N GLU A 166 5.02 21.69 10.17
CA GLU A 166 4.99 22.22 8.79
C GLU A 166 5.42 21.19 7.76
N GLU A 167 6.39 20.32 8.09
CA GLU A 167 6.85 19.23 7.21
C GLU A 167 5.77 18.17 7.04
N VAL A 168 5.06 17.83 8.12
CA VAL A 168 3.94 16.88 8.08
C VAL A 168 2.77 17.45 7.26
N GLU A 169 2.43 18.72 7.44
CA GLU A 169 1.39 19.41 6.67
C GLU A 169 1.76 19.50 5.19
N GLN A 170 3.01 19.84 4.87
CA GLN A 170 3.50 19.89 3.49
C GLN A 170 3.38 18.53 2.80
N ALA A 171 3.85 17.47 3.44
CA ALA A 171 3.80 16.13 2.89
C ALA A 171 2.35 15.66 2.63
N SER A 172 1.46 15.84 3.61
CA SER A 172 0.05 15.45 3.49
C SER A 172 -0.69 16.27 2.42
N THR A 173 -0.38 17.57 2.28
CA THR A 173 -0.95 18.43 1.25
C THR A 173 -0.54 17.99 -0.16
N ILE A 174 0.72 17.65 -0.37
CA ILE A 174 1.22 17.16 -1.68
C ILE A 174 0.47 15.90 -2.08
N ILE A 175 0.31 14.94 -1.16
CA ILE A 175 -0.36 13.68 -1.43
C ILE A 175 -1.86 13.90 -1.67
N SER A 176 -2.51 14.73 -0.85
CA SER A 176 -3.93 15.04 -0.97
C SER A 176 -4.29 15.68 -2.31
N ASN A 177 -3.42 16.54 -2.82
CA ASN A 177 -3.63 17.21 -4.12
C ASN A 177 -3.54 16.25 -5.32
N MET A 178 -2.97 15.05 -5.12
CA MET A 178 -2.86 14.03 -6.15
C MET A 178 -4.02 13.03 -6.15
N ALA A 179 -4.83 13.02 -5.09
CA ALA A 179 -6.00 12.16 -5.01
C ALA A 179 -7.23 12.80 -5.69
N HIS A 180 -8.30 12.01 -5.84
CA HIS A 180 -9.57 12.55 -6.35
C HIS A 180 -10.08 13.67 -5.42
N PRO A 181 -10.69 14.75 -5.95
CA PRO A 181 -11.21 15.86 -5.13
C PRO A 181 -12.18 15.43 -4.02
N ASP A 182 -12.96 14.37 -4.25
CA ASP A 182 -13.91 13.82 -3.27
C ASP A 182 -13.31 12.66 -2.47
N ALA A 183 -11.99 12.46 -2.48
CA ALA A 183 -11.35 11.37 -1.77
C ALA A 183 -11.46 11.54 -0.25
N THR A 184 -11.70 10.44 0.45
CA THR A 184 -11.52 10.38 1.89
C THR A 184 -10.04 10.17 2.19
N ILE A 185 -9.41 11.18 2.81
CA ILE A 185 -7.98 11.16 3.11
C ILE A 185 -7.81 11.16 4.62
N ILE A 186 -7.09 10.16 5.11
CA ILE A 186 -6.74 10.06 6.52
C ILE A 186 -5.22 9.96 6.65
N TRP A 187 -4.66 10.56 7.68
CA TRP A 187 -3.23 10.54 7.92
C TRP A 187 -2.89 10.40 9.40
N GLY A 188 -1.79 9.73 9.67
CA GLY A 188 -1.21 9.61 10.99
C GLY A 188 0.28 9.86 10.94
N ALA A 189 0.83 10.34 12.05
CA ALA A 189 2.25 10.64 12.16
C ALA A 189 2.81 10.10 13.48
N GLN A 190 3.97 9.46 13.39
CA GLN A 190 4.72 8.96 14.53
C GLN A 190 6.18 9.35 14.46
N LEU A 191 6.83 9.41 15.63
CA LEU A 191 8.25 9.65 15.77
C LEU A 191 8.99 8.34 16.01
N ASP A 192 10.13 8.18 15.38
CA ASP A 192 11.04 7.06 15.53
C ASP A 192 12.43 7.60 15.91
N ASP A 193 12.87 7.28 17.12
CA ASP A 193 14.16 7.73 17.67
C ASP A 193 15.37 7.04 17.04
N THR A 194 15.15 6.01 16.25
CA THR A 194 16.20 5.32 15.48
C THR A 194 16.51 6.01 14.15
N LEU A 195 15.66 6.95 13.73
CA LEU A 195 15.86 7.72 12.51
C LEU A 195 16.65 9.01 12.79
N GLU A 196 17.55 9.35 11.88
CA GLU A 196 18.32 10.58 11.92
C GLU A 196 17.99 11.43 10.69
N ASP A 197 17.36 12.61 10.90
CA ASP A 197 16.99 13.56 9.84
C ASP A 197 16.26 12.91 8.64
N GLU A 198 15.43 11.89 8.92
CA GLU A 198 14.76 11.09 7.91
C GLU A 198 13.24 11.19 8.05
N MET A 199 12.54 11.19 6.92
CA MET A 199 11.10 11.02 6.84
C MET A 199 10.77 9.86 5.91
N ARG A 200 9.91 8.96 6.41
CA ARG A 200 9.32 7.85 5.65
C ARG A 200 7.84 8.08 5.50
N ILE A 201 7.36 7.98 4.29
CA ILE A 201 5.94 8.13 3.99
C ILE A 201 5.46 6.86 3.29
N THR A 202 4.42 6.25 3.83
CA THR A 202 3.70 5.17 3.16
C THR A 202 2.30 5.66 2.82
N VAL A 203 1.92 5.52 1.57
CA VAL A 203 0.61 5.87 1.06
C VAL A 203 -0.11 4.60 0.64
N VAL A 204 -1.34 4.41 1.13
CA VAL A 204 -2.23 3.35 0.66
C VAL A 204 -3.41 4.01 -0.04
N ALA A 205 -3.60 3.70 -1.31
CA ALA A 205 -4.66 4.26 -2.14
C ALA A 205 -5.68 3.19 -2.52
N THR A 206 -6.96 3.51 -2.35
CA THR A 206 -8.09 2.64 -2.66
C THR A 206 -9.06 3.29 -3.64
N GLY A 207 -9.95 2.51 -4.23
CA GLY A 207 -10.99 3.03 -5.13
C GLY A 207 -10.45 3.56 -6.46
N LEU A 208 -9.32 3.01 -6.93
CA LEU A 208 -8.63 3.45 -8.15
C LEU A 208 -9.32 3.04 -9.46
N GLY A 209 -10.45 2.31 -9.37
CA GLY A 209 -11.12 1.71 -10.51
C GLY A 209 -10.42 0.44 -11.01
N ASP A 210 -11.18 -0.52 -11.46
CA ASP A 210 -10.65 -1.73 -12.11
C ASP A 210 -10.20 -1.37 -13.54
N ASN A 211 -8.97 -0.92 -13.71
CA ASN A 211 -8.35 -0.80 -15.02
C ASN A 211 -7.98 -2.18 -15.60
N GLY A 212 -8.91 -3.10 -15.60
CA GLY A 212 -8.66 -4.48 -16.00
C GLY A 212 -9.80 -5.23 -16.66
N LYS A 213 -10.88 -4.53 -17.07
CA LYS A 213 -11.85 -5.04 -18.07
C LYS A 213 -12.43 -3.86 -18.83
N GLU A 214 -11.92 -3.59 -20.01
CA GLU A 214 -12.80 -3.10 -21.07
C GLU A 214 -13.94 -4.12 -21.16
N GLU A 215 -15.14 -3.71 -20.75
CA GLU A 215 -16.36 -4.38 -21.16
C GLU A 215 -16.40 -4.29 -22.68
N THR A 216 -15.98 -5.35 -23.34
CA THR A 216 -16.43 -5.59 -24.71
C THR A 216 -17.92 -5.83 -24.61
N SER A 217 -18.68 -4.75 -24.72
CA SER A 217 -20.10 -4.80 -25.03
C SER A 217 -20.26 -5.65 -26.28
N PRO A 218 -21.09 -6.69 -26.27
CA PRO A 218 -21.50 -7.32 -27.48
C PRO A 218 -22.52 -6.37 -28.13
N ALA A 219 -22.05 -5.47 -29.00
CA ALA A 219 -22.91 -4.69 -29.88
C ALA A 219 -23.14 -5.49 -31.13
N ASP A 220 -24.41 -5.91 -31.26
CA ASP A 220 -25.17 -6.00 -32.48
C ASP A 220 -24.55 -6.72 -33.69
N ASP A 221 -24.65 -8.04 -33.69
CA ASP A 221 -24.95 -8.75 -34.91
C ASP A 221 -26.48 -8.70 -35.17
N ILE A 222 -26.95 -7.67 -35.87
CA ILE A 222 -28.18 -7.67 -36.61
C ILE A 222 -27.90 -6.98 -37.95
N LEU A 223 -27.72 -7.77 -38.97
CA LEU A 223 -28.21 -7.73 -40.34
C LEU A 223 -27.27 -8.46 -41.29
#